data_167bf10b02d489fd7b93f80b4339d669
#
_entry.id   167bf10b02d489fd7b93f80b4339d669
#
_cell.length_a   1.000
_cell.length_b   1.000
_cell.length_c   1.000
_cell.angle_alpha   90.00
_cell.angle_beta   90.00
_cell.angle_gamma   90.00
#
_symmetry.space_group_name_H-M   'P 1'
#
loop_
_entity.id
_entity.type
_entity.pdbx_description
1 polymer ?
#
loop_
_entity_poly.entity_id
_entity_poly.type
_entity_poly.pdbx_seq_one_letter_code
_entity_poly.pdbx_strand_id
1 'polypeptide(L)'
;LPEAAVDLRSLEIMAELGLQFTILSPYQAERVRPIGVNQWAEVGDGSIDPRRPYLQRLPNERSIAIFFYDGPISRDVAFNGLLNNGEAFAGRLIDAFEADREDSQLVHIATDGETFGHHHRYGDMALAYALDQIESGDAARLTNYGEFLEKHPPTWEVEIKENTAWSCAHGVERWKSDCG
;
A
#
# COMPACT_ATOMS: atom_id res chain seq x y z
N LEU A 1 3.86 8.62 -7.47
CA LEU A 1 4.45 7.92 -8.61
C LEU A 1 3.32 7.45 -9.54
N PRO A 2 3.26 7.90 -10.81
CA PRO A 2 2.29 7.37 -11.77
C PRO A 2 2.43 5.85 -11.91
N GLU A 3 1.30 5.13 -11.94
CA GLU A 3 1.29 3.66 -12.04
C GLU A 3 2.07 2.96 -10.89
N ALA A 4 2.27 3.61 -9.78
CA ALA A 4 3.20 3.19 -8.72
C ALA A 4 4.58 2.75 -9.26
N ALA A 5 4.98 3.29 -10.42
CA ALA A 5 6.24 2.93 -11.07
C ALA A 5 7.43 3.38 -10.23
N VAL A 6 8.38 2.49 -10.03
CA VAL A 6 9.47 2.72 -9.08
C VAL A 6 10.79 2.11 -9.54
N ASP A 7 11.85 2.83 -9.27
CA ASP A 7 13.24 2.39 -9.20
C ASP A 7 13.93 3.12 -8.03
N LEU A 8 15.12 2.71 -7.65
CA LEU A 8 15.85 3.35 -6.55
C LEU A 8 16.16 4.82 -6.86
N ARG A 9 16.40 5.17 -8.11
CA ARG A 9 16.69 6.56 -8.48
C ARG A 9 15.50 7.48 -8.25
N SER A 10 14.29 7.03 -8.56
CA SER A 10 13.06 7.78 -8.27
C SER A 10 12.88 7.98 -6.76
N LEU A 11 13.13 6.96 -5.96
CA LEU A 11 13.06 7.05 -4.49
C LEU A 11 14.13 8.00 -3.93
N GLU A 12 15.35 8.00 -4.47
CA GLU A 12 16.40 8.96 -4.11
C GLU A 12 15.94 10.40 -4.33
N ILE A 13 15.39 10.69 -5.53
CA ILE A 13 14.88 12.03 -5.87
C ILE A 13 13.73 12.42 -4.93
N MET A 14 12.83 11.51 -4.63
CA MET A 14 11.75 11.76 -3.67
C MET A 14 12.29 12.13 -2.28
N ALA A 15 13.26 11.38 -1.79
CA ALA A 15 13.90 11.66 -0.51
C ALA A 15 14.71 12.98 -0.53
N GLU A 16 15.36 13.32 -1.64
CA GLU A 16 16.03 14.61 -1.85
C GLU A 16 15.06 15.79 -1.79
N LEU A 17 13.85 15.61 -2.31
CA LEU A 17 12.77 16.60 -2.27
C LEU A 17 12.03 16.66 -0.92
N GLY A 18 12.44 15.86 0.06
CA GLY A 18 11.85 15.83 1.39
C GLY A 18 10.56 15.02 1.52
N LEU A 19 10.23 14.20 0.51
CA LEU A 19 9.12 13.26 0.61
C LEU A 19 9.48 12.15 1.60
N GLN A 20 8.59 11.90 2.54
CA GLN A 20 8.84 10.98 3.64
C GLN A 20 8.42 9.54 3.32
N PHE A 21 7.45 9.36 2.44
CA PHE A 21 6.93 8.04 2.08
C PHE A 21 6.38 7.98 0.66
N THR A 22 6.22 6.75 0.18
CA THR A 22 5.42 6.42 -1.01
C THR A 22 4.60 5.16 -0.78
N ILE A 23 3.67 4.89 -1.71
CA ILE A 23 2.79 3.72 -1.67
C ILE A 23 3.07 2.87 -2.91
N LEU A 24 3.27 1.57 -2.73
CA LEU A 24 3.56 0.62 -3.78
C LEU A 24 2.64 -0.60 -3.70
N SER A 25 2.60 -1.37 -4.79
CA SER A 25 1.96 -2.68 -4.83
C SER A 25 2.78 -3.71 -4.02
N PRO A 26 2.13 -4.65 -3.32
CA PRO A 26 2.83 -5.72 -2.60
C PRO A 26 3.77 -6.54 -3.50
N TYR A 27 3.48 -6.68 -4.79
CA TYR A 27 4.35 -7.37 -5.75
C TYR A 27 5.65 -6.63 -6.08
N GLN A 28 5.77 -5.37 -5.70
CA GLN A 28 6.97 -4.55 -5.92
C GLN A 28 7.99 -4.68 -4.80
N ALA A 29 7.67 -5.39 -3.70
CA ALA A 29 8.64 -5.80 -2.70
C ALA A 29 9.44 -7.01 -3.19
N GLU A 30 10.74 -7.03 -2.93
CA GLU A 30 11.60 -8.19 -3.18
C GLU A 30 11.78 -9.00 -1.91
N ARG A 31 12.30 -8.35 -0.86
CA ARG A 31 12.59 -8.99 0.42
C ARG A 31 12.48 -7.99 1.59
N VAL A 32 12.27 -8.53 2.78
CA VAL A 32 12.09 -7.75 4.01
C VAL A 32 12.91 -8.32 5.15
N ARG A 33 13.20 -7.50 6.16
CA ARG A 33 13.79 -7.94 7.43
C ARG A 33 13.44 -6.98 8.57
N PRO A 34 13.42 -7.41 9.84
CA PRO A 34 13.43 -6.50 10.97
C PRO A 34 14.69 -5.63 10.95
N ILE A 35 14.60 -4.36 11.34
CA ILE A 35 15.75 -3.46 11.44
C ILE A 35 16.75 -4.04 12.46
N GLY A 36 18.00 -4.12 12.06
CA GLY A 36 19.08 -4.67 12.90
C GLY A 36 19.25 -6.19 12.81
N VAL A 37 18.42 -6.89 12.03
CA VAL A 37 18.56 -8.34 11.74
C VAL A 37 19.19 -8.53 10.36
N ASN A 38 20.18 -9.43 10.27
CA ASN A 38 20.91 -9.64 9.00
C ASN A 38 20.20 -10.59 8.02
N GLN A 39 19.21 -11.35 8.50
CA GLN A 39 18.51 -12.33 7.66
C GLN A 39 17.34 -11.70 6.93
N TRP A 40 17.33 -11.81 5.62
CA TRP A 40 16.25 -11.41 4.74
C TRP A 40 15.24 -12.54 4.54
N ALA A 41 13.97 -12.18 4.41
CA ALA A 41 12.88 -13.05 3.99
C ALA A 41 12.37 -12.58 2.61
N GLU A 42 12.27 -13.51 1.66
CA GLU A 42 11.77 -13.23 0.32
C GLU A 42 10.25 -13.05 0.36
N VAL A 43 9.75 -11.97 -0.28
CA VAL A 43 8.32 -11.63 -0.38
C VAL A 43 7.92 -11.23 -1.81
N GLY A 44 8.78 -11.57 -2.78
CA GLY A 44 8.62 -11.20 -4.18
C GLY A 44 7.35 -11.74 -4.87
N ASP A 45 6.65 -12.66 -4.24
CA ASP A 45 5.35 -13.21 -4.66
C ASP A 45 4.14 -12.34 -4.21
N GLY A 46 4.39 -11.23 -3.52
CA GLY A 46 3.36 -10.36 -2.96
C GLY A 46 2.92 -10.75 -1.55
N SER A 47 3.65 -11.66 -0.88
CA SER A 47 3.36 -12.11 0.49
C SER A 47 3.78 -11.13 1.59
N ILE A 48 4.22 -9.93 1.23
CA ILE A 48 4.56 -8.88 2.20
C ILE A 48 3.34 -8.52 3.06
N ASP A 49 3.57 -8.30 4.35
CA ASP A 49 2.52 -7.82 5.26
C ASP A 49 2.17 -6.34 4.97
N PRO A 50 0.97 -6.03 4.51
CA PRO A 50 0.60 -4.66 4.13
C PRO A 50 0.27 -3.73 5.31
N ARG A 51 0.21 -4.25 6.55
CA ARG A 51 -0.33 -3.53 7.71
C ARG A 51 0.68 -2.66 8.44
N ARG A 52 1.92 -2.55 7.92
CA ARG A 52 3.00 -1.75 8.51
C ARG A 52 3.79 -0.98 7.46
N PRO A 53 4.43 0.13 7.83
CA PRO A 53 5.41 0.79 6.97
C PRO A 53 6.74 0.03 7.00
N TYR A 54 7.49 0.14 5.91
CA TYR A 54 8.82 -0.40 5.73
C TYR A 54 9.81 0.70 5.41
N LEU A 55 11.06 0.54 5.79
CA LEU A 55 12.14 1.48 5.50
C LEU A 55 12.96 0.97 4.29
N GLN A 56 12.93 1.69 3.19
CA GLN A 56 13.87 1.49 2.09
C GLN A 56 15.13 2.31 2.33
N ARG A 57 16.26 1.64 2.49
CA ARG A 57 17.56 2.30 2.52
C ARG A 57 17.95 2.73 1.11
N LEU A 58 18.47 3.94 1.00
CA LEU A 58 18.90 4.53 -0.27
C LEU A 58 20.40 4.79 -0.23
N PRO A 59 21.06 4.92 -1.40
CA PRO A 59 22.41 5.46 -1.47
C PRO A 59 22.50 6.81 -0.72
N ASN A 60 23.68 7.22 -0.33
CA ASN A 60 23.95 8.45 0.40
C ASN A 60 23.32 8.53 1.81
N GLU A 61 23.17 7.39 2.48
CA GLU A 61 22.65 7.27 3.84
C GLU A 61 21.22 7.80 4.04
N ARG A 62 20.50 8.06 2.95
CA ARG A 62 19.08 8.44 3.00
C ARG A 62 18.19 7.22 3.14
N SER A 63 16.93 7.46 3.43
CA SER A 63 15.88 6.45 3.44
C SER A 63 14.53 7.08 3.16
N ILE A 64 13.57 6.26 2.75
CA ILE A 64 12.19 6.64 2.55
C ILE A 64 11.29 5.52 3.08
N ALA A 65 10.16 5.87 3.68
CA ALA A 65 9.20 4.88 4.10
C ALA A 65 8.35 4.40 2.90
N ILE A 66 8.02 3.11 2.90
CA ILE A 66 7.16 2.52 1.88
C ILE A 66 5.99 1.83 2.55
N PHE A 67 4.79 2.13 2.08
CA PHE A 67 3.58 1.40 2.41
C PHE A 67 3.20 0.51 1.22
N PHE A 68 2.86 -0.75 1.51
CA PHE A 68 2.34 -1.68 0.50
C PHE A 68 0.86 -1.88 0.76
N TYR A 69 0.00 -1.47 -0.19
CA TYR A 69 -1.44 -1.57 0.02
C TYR A 69 -1.93 -3.03 0.06
N ASP A 70 -3.09 -3.27 0.68
CA ASP A 70 -3.72 -4.59 0.67
C ASP A 70 -4.19 -4.93 -0.76
N GLY A 71 -3.44 -5.80 -1.43
CA GLY A 71 -3.70 -6.19 -2.80
C GLY A 71 -5.03 -6.94 -2.99
N PRO A 72 -5.34 -7.96 -2.18
CA PRO A 72 -6.62 -8.66 -2.19
C PRO A 72 -7.82 -7.72 -2.05
N ILE A 73 -7.85 -6.84 -1.05
CA ILE A 73 -8.98 -5.91 -0.85
C ILE A 73 -9.06 -4.91 -2.00
N SER A 74 -7.93 -4.36 -2.46
CA SER A 74 -7.90 -3.44 -3.60
C SER A 74 -8.47 -4.08 -4.87
N ARG A 75 -8.16 -5.36 -5.10
CA ARG A 75 -8.74 -6.14 -6.21
C ARG A 75 -10.23 -6.37 -6.03
N ASP A 76 -10.69 -6.69 -4.82
CA ASP A 76 -12.10 -6.88 -4.54
C ASP A 76 -12.91 -5.60 -4.78
N VAL A 77 -12.35 -4.45 -4.41
CA VAL A 77 -12.92 -3.11 -4.69
C VAL A 77 -12.98 -2.84 -6.19
N ALA A 78 -11.88 -3.06 -6.90
CA ALA A 78 -11.77 -2.69 -8.31
C ALA A 78 -12.53 -3.64 -9.26
N PHE A 79 -12.55 -4.96 -8.97
CA PHE A 79 -12.98 -5.98 -9.96
C PHE A 79 -14.00 -6.99 -9.46
N ASN A 80 -14.14 -7.20 -8.15
CA ASN A 80 -14.95 -8.28 -7.60
C ASN A 80 -16.26 -7.81 -6.94
N GLY A 81 -16.65 -6.55 -7.20
CA GLY A 81 -17.96 -6.01 -6.81
C GLY A 81 -18.12 -5.74 -5.31
N LEU A 82 -17.02 -5.60 -4.55
CA LEU A 82 -17.10 -5.29 -3.12
C LEU A 82 -17.87 -3.99 -2.83
N LEU A 83 -17.83 -3.03 -3.76
CA LEU A 83 -18.57 -1.76 -3.66
C LEU A 83 -20.09 -1.90 -3.90
N ASN A 84 -20.60 -3.08 -4.23
CA ASN A 84 -22.04 -3.30 -4.34
C ASN A 84 -22.75 -3.31 -2.97
N ASN A 85 -21.99 -3.44 -1.87
CA ASN A 85 -22.50 -3.44 -0.51
C ASN A 85 -21.55 -2.76 0.45
N GLY A 86 -21.95 -1.58 0.98
CA GLY A 86 -21.11 -0.79 1.89
C GLY A 86 -20.84 -1.50 3.23
N GLU A 87 -21.77 -2.30 3.75
CA GLU A 87 -21.57 -3.09 4.97
C GLU A 87 -20.51 -4.17 4.76
N ALA A 88 -20.59 -4.90 3.64
CA ALA A 88 -19.57 -5.88 3.29
C ALA A 88 -18.20 -5.23 3.08
N PHE A 89 -18.15 -4.02 2.51
CA PHE A 89 -16.91 -3.28 2.34
C PHE A 89 -16.33 -2.85 3.69
N ALA A 90 -17.12 -2.28 4.59
CA ALA A 90 -16.68 -1.93 5.95
C ALA A 90 -16.17 -3.17 6.70
N GLY A 91 -16.95 -4.26 6.71
CA GLY A 91 -16.56 -5.53 7.32
C GLY A 91 -15.24 -6.06 6.76
N ARG A 92 -15.06 -6.05 5.44
CA ARG A 92 -13.84 -6.53 4.78
C ARG A 92 -12.58 -5.74 5.20
N LEU A 93 -12.72 -4.42 5.44
CA LEU A 93 -11.62 -3.58 5.95
C LEU A 93 -11.32 -3.90 7.41
N ILE A 94 -12.35 -4.06 8.26
CA ILE A 94 -12.19 -4.38 9.68
C ILE A 94 -11.60 -5.77 9.87
N ASP A 95 -12.07 -6.77 9.12
CA ASP A 95 -11.59 -8.15 9.19
C ASP A 95 -10.15 -8.35 8.73
N ALA A 96 -9.55 -7.32 8.11
CA ALA A 96 -8.15 -7.36 7.71
C ALA A 96 -7.17 -7.12 8.87
N PHE A 97 -7.65 -6.65 10.03
CA PHE A 97 -6.83 -6.55 11.23
C PHE A 97 -6.62 -7.91 11.88
N GLU A 98 -5.41 -8.18 12.34
CA GLU A 98 -5.06 -9.38 13.11
C GLU A 98 -5.29 -9.13 14.61
N ALA A 99 -6.18 -9.90 15.22
CA ALA A 99 -6.61 -9.68 16.62
C ALA A 99 -5.49 -9.90 17.65
N ASP A 100 -4.57 -10.83 17.38
CA ASP A 100 -3.53 -11.25 18.34
C ASP A 100 -2.19 -10.49 18.14
N ARG A 101 -2.21 -9.43 17.36
CA ARG A 101 -1.02 -8.65 17.03
C ARG A 101 -0.80 -7.52 18.01
N GLU A 102 0.43 -7.42 18.56
CA GLU A 102 0.79 -6.39 19.55
C GLU A 102 1.15 -5.04 18.93
N ASP A 103 1.65 -5.01 17.69
CA ASP A 103 2.03 -3.77 17.00
C ASP A 103 0.83 -3.11 16.31
N SER A 104 0.92 -1.79 16.14
CA SER A 104 -0.11 -1.02 15.44
C SER A 104 -0.22 -1.43 13.98
N GLN A 105 -1.44 -1.53 13.51
CA GLN A 105 -1.78 -1.98 12.16
C GLN A 105 -2.45 -0.87 11.37
N LEU A 106 -2.15 -0.78 10.09
CA LEU A 106 -2.81 0.07 9.11
C LEU A 106 -3.44 -0.80 8.02
N VAL A 107 -4.74 -0.74 7.89
CA VAL A 107 -5.43 -1.32 6.73
C VAL A 107 -5.67 -0.23 5.70
N HIS A 108 -5.16 -0.41 4.50
CA HIS A 108 -5.26 0.56 3.43
C HIS A 108 -5.31 -0.10 2.06
N ILE A 109 -6.00 0.55 1.14
CA ILE A 109 -6.20 0.09 -0.24
C ILE A 109 -5.71 1.14 -1.23
N ALA A 110 -5.45 0.72 -2.45
CA ALA A 110 -5.17 1.61 -3.58
C ALA A 110 -5.97 1.18 -4.80
N THR A 111 -6.73 2.12 -5.35
CA THR A 111 -7.49 1.97 -6.58
C THR A 111 -7.50 3.30 -7.34
N ASP A 112 -7.86 3.27 -8.62
CA ASP A 112 -8.10 4.49 -9.38
C ASP A 112 -9.28 5.27 -8.78
N GLY A 113 -9.21 6.60 -8.79
CA GLY A 113 -10.28 7.45 -8.27
C GLY A 113 -11.60 7.23 -8.99
N GLU A 114 -11.55 6.92 -10.29
CA GLU A 114 -12.71 6.59 -11.12
C GLU A 114 -13.46 5.34 -10.64
N THR A 115 -12.84 4.48 -9.85
CA THR A 115 -13.50 3.31 -9.26
C THR A 115 -14.77 3.68 -8.50
N PHE A 116 -14.75 4.82 -7.79
CA PHE A 116 -15.85 5.30 -6.96
C PHE A 116 -16.80 6.23 -7.74
N GLY A 117 -17.69 5.66 -8.54
CA GLY A 117 -18.75 6.38 -9.25
C GLY A 117 -18.71 6.23 -10.77
N HIS A 118 -17.53 6.20 -11.40
CA HIS A 118 -17.40 5.99 -12.84
C HIS A 118 -17.43 4.50 -13.21
N HIS A 119 -16.52 3.71 -12.67
CA HIS A 119 -16.49 2.27 -12.94
C HIS A 119 -17.55 1.50 -12.14
N HIS A 120 -17.81 1.89 -10.90
CA HIS A 120 -18.82 1.31 -10.05
C HIS A 120 -19.86 2.37 -9.66
N ARG A 121 -21.02 2.32 -10.32
CA ARG A 121 -22.16 3.19 -9.99
C ARG A 121 -22.50 3.02 -8.49
N TYR A 122 -22.62 4.14 -7.76
CA TYR A 122 -22.83 4.20 -6.32
C TYR A 122 -21.66 3.69 -5.47
N GLY A 123 -20.47 3.50 -6.04
CA GLY A 123 -19.27 3.15 -5.29
C GLY A 123 -18.87 4.20 -4.26
N ASP A 124 -19.12 5.48 -4.55
CA ASP A 124 -18.97 6.62 -3.63
C ASP A 124 -19.89 6.49 -2.40
N MET A 125 -21.13 6.03 -2.59
CA MET A 125 -22.06 5.77 -1.48
C MET A 125 -21.60 4.60 -0.61
N ALA A 126 -21.06 3.54 -1.22
CA ALA A 126 -20.49 2.41 -0.48
C ALA A 126 -19.27 2.84 0.34
N LEU A 127 -18.41 3.70 -0.21
CA LEU A 127 -17.28 4.28 0.51
C LEU A 127 -17.76 5.16 1.67
N ALA A 128 -18.70 6.06 1.44
CA ALA A 128 -19.25 6.94 2.49
C ALA A 128 -19.86 6.12 3.63
N TYR A 129 -20.61 5.07 3.30
CA TYR A 129 -21.18 4.16 4.31
C TYR A 129 -20.09 3.44 5.11
N ALA A 130 -19.06 2.90 4.43
CA ALA A 130 -17.98 2.20 5.10
C ALA A 130 -17.19 3.13 6.06
N LEU A 131 -16.92 4.37 5.64
CA LEU A 131 -16.27 5.36 6.49
C LEU A 131 -17.13 5.72 7.71
N ASP A 132 -18.43 5.95 7.54
CA ASP A 132 -19.37 6.23 8.62
C ASP A 132 -19.43 5.07 9.64
N GLN A 133 -19.48 3.83 9.17
CA GLN A 133 -19.46 2.63 10.03
C GLN A 133 -18.15 2.50 10.82
N ILE A 134 -17.00 2.80 10.19
CA ILE A 134 -15.70 2.76 10.87
C ILE A 134 -15.60 3.87 11.93
N GLU A 135 -16.03 5.10 11.60
CA GLU A 135 -15.99 6.23 12.55
C GLU A 135 -16.97 6.07 13.72
N SER A 136 -18.12 5.45 13.47
CA SER A 136 -19.16 5.23 14.49
C SER A 136 -18.86 4.02 15.38
N GLY A 137 -17.94 3.14 14.97
CA GLY A 137 -17.55 1.93 15.68
C GLY A 137 -16.28 2.11 16.51
N ASP A 138 -16.00 1.12 17.35
CA ASP A 138 -14.81 1.09 18.22
C ASP A 138 -13.70 0.19 17.66
N ALA A 139 -13.91 -0.47 16.51
CA ALA A 139 -13.01 -1.49 15.99
C ALA A 139 -11.75 -0.89 15.33
N ALA A 140 -11.87 0.29 14.73
CA ALA A 140 -10.78 0.96 14.03
C ALA A 140 -10.97 2.48 14.03
N ARG A 141 -9.93 3.21 13.63
CA ARG A 141 -9.95 4.66 13.52
C ARG A 141 -9.44 5.08 12.15
N LEU A 142 -10.11 6.06 11.53
CA LEU A 142 -9.61 6.68 10.31
C LEU A 142 -8.34 7.48 10.61
N THR A 143 -7.38 7.38 9.70
CA THR A 143 -6.11 8.10 9.78
C THR A 143 -5.59 8.41 8.37
N ASN A 144 -4.44 9.04 8.28
CA ASN A 144 -3.69 9.21 7.03
C ASN A 144 -2.26 8.70 7.21
N TYR A 145 -1.56 8.48 6.09
CA TYR A 145 -0.22 7.90 6.11
C TYR A 145 0.80 8.73 6.91
N GLY A 146 0.70 10.07 6.84
CA GLY A 146 1.60 10.96 7.57
C GLY A 146 1.45 10.82 9.08
N GLU A 147 0.21 10.87 9.58
CA GLU A 147 -0.10 10.68 10.99
C GLU A 147 0.30 9.28 11.48
N PHE A 148 0.00 8.25 10.67
CA PHE A 148 0.37 6.88 11.03
C PHE A 148 1.88 6.72 11.11
N LEU A 149 2.63 7.22 10.11
CA LEU A 149 4.08 7.14 10.08
C LEU A 149 4.77 7.88 11.23
N GLU A 150 4.24 9.04 11.63
CA GLU A 150 4.75 9.81 12.75
C GLU A 150 4.63 9.05 14.08
N LYS A 151 3.49 8.38 14.28
CA LYS A 151 3.20 7.61 15.49
C LYS A 151 3.84 6.22 15.52
N HIS A 152 4.00 5.62 14.34
CA HIS A 152 4.44 4.24 14.15
C HIS A 152 5.54 4.17 13.07
N PRO A 153 6.77 4.63 13.39
CA PRO A 153 7.87 4.59 12.44
C PRO A 153 8.20 3.15 12.03
N PRO A 154 8.79 2.94 10.85
CA PRO A 154 9.16 1.62 10.36
C PRO A 154 10.08 0.88 11.33
N THR A 155 9.76 -0.37 11.64
CA THR A 155 10.58 -1.32 12.39
C THR A 155 11.16 -2.44 11.51
N TRP A 156 10.77 -2.43 10.23
CA TRP A 156 11.24 -3.36 9.21
C TRP A 156 11.86 -2.61 8.04
N GLU A 157 12.86 -3.23 7.42
CA GLU A 157 13.44 -2.80 6.15
C GLU A 157 12.85 -3.59 5.00
N VAL A 158 12.81 -2.97 3.82
CA VAL A 158 12.44 -3.60 2.56
C VAL A 158 13.49 -3.29 1.51
N GLU A 159 13.71 -4.21 0.58
CA GLU A 159 14.29 -3.95 -0.73
C GLU A 159 13.20 -4.12 -1.79
N ILE A 160 13.07 -3.12 -2.66
CA ILE A 160 12.09 -3.13 -3.76
C ILE A 160 12.64 -3.84 -4.98
N LYS A 161 11.74 -4.34 -5.82
CA LYS A 161 12.05 -4.74 -7.19
C LYS A 161 12.20 -3.51 -8.07
N GLU A 162 13.35 -3.40 -8.71
CA GLU A 162 13.67 -2.31 -9.60
C GLU A 162 12.83 -2.31 -10.88
N ASN A 163 12.53 -1.10 -11.39
CA ASN A 163 11.87 -0.89 -12.67
C ASN A 163 10.49 -1.53 -12.78
N THR A 164 9.74 -1.59 -11.68
CA THR A 164 8.41 -2.19 -11.60
C THR A 164 7.29 -1.15 -11.60
N ALA A 165 6.07 -1.58 -11.90
CA ALA A 165 4.83 -0.82 -11.82
C ALA A 165 3.69 -1.73 -11.35
N TRP A 166 2.61 -1.14 -10.84
CA TRP A 166 1.49 -1.94 -10.30
C TRP A 166 0.61 -2.59 -11.38
N SER A 167 0.55 -2.00 -12.57
CA SER A 167 -0.40 -2.36 -13.63
C SER A 167 0.24 -3.06 -14.83
N CYS A 168 1.57 -3.16 -14.89
CA CYS A 168 2.26 -3.75 -16.03
C CYS A 168 3.38 -4.70 -15.59
N ALA A 169 3.34 -5.94 -16.08
CA ALA A 169 4.39 -6.93 -15.83
C ALA A 169 5.76 -6.49 -16.39
N HIS A 170 5.78 -5.64 -17.42
CA HIS A 170 7.00 -5.05 -17.99
C HIS A 170 7.49 -3.81 -17.21
N GLY A 171 6.81 -3.44 -16.13
CA GLY A 171 7.18 -2.33 -15.26
C GLY A 171 7.25 -1.00 -15.97
N VAL A 172 8.39 -0.30 -15.84
CA VAL A 172 8.64 1.01 -16.46
C VAL A 172 8.90 0.95 -17.97
N GLU A 173 9.03 -0.24 -18.56
CA GLU A 173 9.27 -0.41 -19.99
C GLU A 173 8.14 0.18 -20.84
N ARG A 174 6.91 0.22 -20.31
CA ARG A 174 5.73 0.84 -20.96
C ARG A 174 5.94 2.31 -21.40
N TRP A 175 6.90 3.01 -20.81
CA TRP A 175 7.26 4.38 -21.20
C TRP A 175 8.44 4.46 -22.17
N LYS A 176 9.08 3.34 -22.46
CA LYS A 176 10.24 3.27 -23.35
C LYS A 176 9.92 2.63 -24.68
N SER A 177 9.00 1.65 -24.69
CA SER A 177 8.65 0.87 -25.86
C SER A 177 7.17 0.48 -25.86
N ASP A 178 6.70 -0.01 -27.00
CA ASP A 178 5.39 -0.66 -27.09
C ASP A 178 5.48 -2.02 -26.38
N CYS A 179 4.82 -2.13 -25.24
CA CYS A 179 4.86 -3.35 -24.43
C CYS A 179 3.59 -4.23 -24.56
N GLY A 180 2.74 -3.96 -25.56
CA GLY A 180 1.54 -4.73 -25.87
C GLY A 180 0.24 -4.11 -25.36
#